data_accb39bcef4a348279dab6bf4864a486
#
_entry.id   accb39bcef4a348279dab6bf4864a486
#
_cell.length_a   1.000
_cell.length_b   1.000
_cell.length_c   1.000
_cell.angle_alpha   90.00
_cell.angle_beta   90.00
_cell.angle_gamma   90.00
#
_symmetry.space_group_name_H-M   'P 1'
#
loop_
_entity.id
_entity.type
_entity.pdbx_description
1 polymer ?
#
loop_
_entity_poly.entity_id
_entity_poly.type
_entity_poly.pdbx_seq_one_letter_code
_entity_poly.pdbx_strand_id
1 'polypeptide(L)'
;MPSTTVNPTRQELTRLKNRLRTSIRGHKLLKDKRDELMKQFMDVVRENRALRKRVEEGLMRAHGSFTVAAALMSPEMLEQSLLYPKQSVELDMSFQNIMSVDVPRYHFKTKSQDPGEVYPYGFAQTSGELDDAVDAMSQVFADMLKLAEVEKTSQLLAQEIEKTRRRVNALEYVKIPQMQESIKYITMKLDENERAN
;
A
#
# COMPACT_ATOMS: atom_id res chain seq x y z
N MET A 1 -12.43 -22.91 28.93
CA MET A 1 -11.72 -23.27 30.18
C MET A 1 -10.69 -22.18 30.46
N PRO A 2 -10.65 -21.56 31.64
CA PRO A 2 -9.60 -20.57 31.97
C PRO A 2 -8.28 -21.32 32.15
N SER A 3 -7.39 -21.17 31.19
CA SER A 3 -6.08 -21.88 31.14
C SER A 3 -4.94 -21.12 31.83
N THR A 4 -5.23 -20.27 32.76
CA THR A 4 -4.20 -19.58 33.53
C THR A 4 -4.46 -19.80 35.02
N THR A 5 -3.64 -20.67 35.63
CA THR A 5 -3.44 -20.74 37.08
C THR A 5 -2.89 -19.42 37.57
N VAL A 6 -3.79 -18.43 37.76
CA VAL A 6 -3.42 -17.12 38.32
C VAL A 6 -3.50 -17.24 39.84
N ASN A 7 -2.41 -16.95 40.54
CA ASN A 7 -2.40 -16.95 42.01
C ASN A 7 -3.35 -15.88 42.55
N PRO A 8 -4.34 -16.21 43.37
CA PRO A 8 -5.33 -15.28 43.87
C PRO A 8 -4.74 -14.41 45.02
N THR A 9 -4.01 -13.36 44.65
CA THR A 9 -3.42 -12.40 45.57
C THR A 9 -3.91 -10.99 45.29
N ARG A 10 -4.01 -10.13 46.30
CA ARG A 10 -4.38 -8.72 46.15
C ARG A 10 -3.43 -7.95 45.23
N GLN A 11 -2.14 -8.32 45.21
CA GLN A 11 -1.14 -7.72 44.33
C GLN A 11 -1.42 -8.04 42.86
N GLU A 12 -1.70 -9.31 42.56
CA GLU A 12 -2.02 -9.75 41.16
C GLU A 12 -3.35 -9.18 40.70
N LEU A 13 -4.35 -9.02 41.58
CA LEU A 13 -5.60 -8.36 41.26
C LEU A 13 -5.37 -6.90 40.80
N THR A 14 -4.55 -6.16 41.54
CA THR A 14 -4.23 -4.76 41.21
C THR A 14 -3.49 -4.66 39.88
N ARG A 15 -2.52 -5.57 39.67
CA ARG A 15 -1.77 -5.67 38.41
C ARG A 15 -2.67 -5.94 37.21
N LEU A 16 -3.57 -6.92 37.32
CA LEU A 16 -4.52 -7.27 36.26
C LEU A 16 -5.53 -6.13 35.97
N LYS A 17 -6.04 -5.46 37.00
CA LYS A 17 -6.90 -4.28 36.83
C LYS A 17 -6.21 -3.16 36.05
N ASN A 18 -4.94 -2.87 36.36
CA ASN A 18 -4.16 -1.87 35.64
C ASN A 18 -3.88 -2.30 34.20
N ARG A 19 -3.54 -3.57 33.99
CA ARG A 19 -3.33 -4.14 32.66
C ARG A 19 -4.60 -4.13 31.82
N LEU A 20 -5.75 -4.43 32.39
CA LEU A 20 -7.04 -4.35 31.73
C LEU A 20 -7.35 -2.92 31.28
N ARG A 21 -7.15 -1.93 32.17
CA ARG A 21 -7.34 -0.51 31.86
C ARG A 21 -6.47 -0.07 30.67
N THR A 22 -5.20 -0.46 30.67
CA THR A 22 -4.27 -0.17 29.57
C THR A 22 -4.70 -0.86 28.28
N SER A 23 -5.15 -2.12 28.37
CA SER A 23 -5.62 -2.88 27.19
C SER A 23 -6.89 -2.28 26.57
N ILE A 24 -7.83 -1.79 27.38
CA ILE A 24 -9.04 -1.10 26.90
C ILE A 24 -8.67 0.21 26.19
N ARG A 25 -7.75 1.00 26.77
CA ARG A 25 -7.26 2.23 26.10
C ARG A 25 -6.53 1.91 24.80
N GLY A 26 -5.65 0.91 24.81
CA GLY A 26 -4.92 0.46 23.63
C GLY A 26 -5.84 -0.06 22.53
N HIS A 27 -6.90 -0.80 22.90
CA HIS A 27 -7.93 -1.24 21.96
C HIS A 27 -8.60 -0.05 21.26
N LYS A 28 -9.04 0.96 22.02
CA LYS A 28 -9.67 2.17 21.46
C LYS A 28 -8.71 2.89 20.49
N LEU A 29 -7.47 3.16 20.90
CA LEU A 29 -6.47 3.82 20.05
C LEU A 29 -6.17 3.04 18.77
N LEU A 30 -6.06 1.71 18.84
CA LEU A 30 -5.84 0.88 17.67
C LEU A 30 -7.06 0.84 16.74
N LYS A 31 -8.26 0.90 17.29
CA LYS A 31 -9.50 1.00 16.52
C LYS A 31 -9.55 2.33 15.76
N ASP A 32 -9.28 3.43 16.45
CA ASP A 32 -9.23 4.78 15.86
C ASP A 32 -8.14 4.84 14.76
N LYS A 33 -6.94 4.27 15.02
CA LYS A 33 -5.87 4.15 14.01
C LYS A 33 -6.33 3.36 12.78
N ARG A 34 -6.98 2.21 12.98
CA ARG A 34 -7.50 1.38 11.87
C ARG A 34 -8.50 2.16 11.01
N ASP A 35 -9.41 2.88 11.65
CA ASP A 35 -10.48 3.60 10.96
C ASP A 35 -9.91 4.77 10.13
N GLU A 36 -8.92 5.47 10.65
CA GLU A 36 -8.22 6.52 9.89
C GLU A 36 -7.36 5.96 8.74
N LEU A 37 -6.63 4.85 8.97
CA LEU A 37 -5.90 4.15 7.90
C LEU A 37 -6.86 3.69 6.80
N MET A 38 -8.06 3.20 7.14
CA MET A 38 -9.06 2.78 6.17
C MET A 38 -9.54 3.95 5.32
N LYS A 39 -9.74 5.12 5.92
CA LYS A 39 -10.12 6.34 5.19
C LYS A 39 -9.05 6.72 4.15
N GLN A 40 -7.79 6.80 4.58
CA GLN A 40 -6.68 7.11 3.69
C GLN A 40 -6.49 6.05 2.58
N PHE A 41 -6.65 4.78 2.93
CA PHE A 41 -6.63 3.69 1.96
C PHE A 41 -7.71 3.85 0.88
N MET A 42 -8.93 4.22 1.26
CA MET A 42 -10.01 4.44 0.30
C MET A 42 -9.74 5.62 -0.64
N ASP A 43 -9.06 6.67 -0.17
CA ASP A 43 -8.65 7.79 -1.03
C ASP A 43 -7.59 7.33 -2.04
N VAL A 44 -6.58 6.57 -1.59
CA VAL A 44 -5.54 5.98 -2.45
C VAL A 44 -6.15 5.01 -3.48
N VAL A 45 -7.14 4.20 -3.10
CA VAL A 45 -7.84 3.29 -4.03
C VAL A 45 -8.59 4.05 -5.12
N ARG A 46 -9.22 5.19 -4.78
CA ARG A 46 -9.89 6.04 -5.79
C ARG A 46 -8.88 6.64 -6.77
N GLU A 47 -7.75 7.14 -6.27
CA GLU A 47 -6.66 7.65 -7.10
C GLU A 47 -6.09 6.53 -8.01
N ASN A 48 -5.84 5.36 -7.45
CA ASN A 48 -5.37 4.18 -8.19
C ASN A 48 -6.31 3.84 -9.36
N ARG A 49 -7.62 3.79 -9.10
CA ARG A 49 -8.61 3.47 -10.12
C ARG A 49 -8.64 4.51 -11.25
N ALA A 50 -8.54 5.79 -10.90
CA ALA A 50 -8.52 6.86 -11.90
C ALA A 50 -7.25 6.83 -12.75
N LEU A 51 -6.07 6.63 -12.12
CA LEU A 51 -4.79 6.48 -12.82
C LEU A 51 -4.78 5.26 -13.72
N ARG A 52 -5.23 4.10 -13.21
CA ARG A 52 -5.29 2.85 -13.99
C ARG A 52 -6.11 3.02 -15.26
N LYS A 53 -7.29 3.66 -15.18
CA LYS A 53 -8.12 3.93 -16.34
C LYS A 53 -7.40 4.79 -17.38
N ARG A 54 -6.71 5.85 -16.95
CA ARG A 54 -5.93 6.71 -17.86
C ARG A 54 -4.78 5.95 -18.53
N VAL A 55 -4.07 5.13 -17.75
CA VAL A 55 -2.98 4.29 -18.28
C VAL A 55 -3.51 3.27 -19.28
N GLU A 56 -4.61 2.58 -18.99
CA GLU A 56 -5.25 1.63 -19.90
C GLU A 56 -5.67 2.30 -21.21
N GLU A 57 -6.33 3.45 -21.15
CA GLU A 57 -6.75 4.22 -22.32
C GLU A 57 -5.55 4.72 -23.15
N GLY A 58 -4.48 5.14 -22.50
CA GLY A 58 -3.25 5.58 -23.16
C GLY A 58 -2.50 4.42 -23.81
N LEU A 59 -2.38 3.28 -23.11
CA LEU A 59 -1.76 2.07 -23.69
C LEU A 59 -2.56 1.53 -24.88
N MET A 60 -3.90 1.55 -24.84
CA MET A 60 -4.72 1.15 -25.99
C MET A 60 -4.45 2.03 -27.20
N ARG A 61 -4.30 3.34 -27.03
CA ARG A 61 -3.93 4.25 -28.14
C ARG A 61 -2.54 3.93 -28.67
N ALA A 62 -1.54 3.83 -27.81
CA ALA A 62 -0.17 3.52 -28.21
C ALA A 62 -0.07 2.19 -28.94
N HIS A 63 -0.71 1.15 -28.45
CA HIS A 63 -0.73 -0.17 -29.12
C HIS A 63 -1.52 -0.15 -30.44
N GLY A 64 -2.60 0.65 -30.52
CA GLY A 64 -3.34 0.85 -31.77
C GLY A 64 -2.45 1.43 -32.86
N SER A 65 -1.79 2.56 -32.61
CA SER A 65 -0.86 3.19 -33.55
C SER A 65 0.33 2.28 -33.88
N PHE A 66 0.88 1.58 -32.88
CA PHE A 66 1.96 0.61 -33.11
C PHE A 66 1.54 -0.55 -34.01
N THR A 67 0.32 -1.06 -33.88
CA THR A 67 -0.20 -2.13 -34.73
C THR A 67 -0.31 -1.68 -36.19
N VAL A 68 -0.74 -0.43 -36.43
CA VAL A 68 -0.80 0.15 -37.78
C VAL A 68 0.62 0.36 -38.32
N ALA A 69 1.54 0.91 -37.51
CA ALA A 69 2.94 1.04 -37.95
C ALA A 69 3.58 -0.30 -38.31
N ALA A 70 3.33 -1.36 -37.54
CA ALA A 70 3.82 -2.71 -37.82
C ALA A 70 3.23 -3.33 -39.09
N ALA A 71 2.04 -2.90 -39.50
CA ALA A 71 1.45 -3.33 -40.76
C ALA A 71 2.02 -2.58 -41.98
N LEU A 72 2.52 -1.36 -41.78
CA LEU A 72 3.05 -0.51 -42.85
C LEU A 72 4.56 -0.67 -43.08
N MET A 73 5.30 -1.06 -42.03
CA MET A 73 6.76 -1.18 -42.03
C MET A 73 7.19 -2.65 -42.17
N SER A 74 8.40 -2.89 -42.71
CA SER A 74 8.97 -4.24 -42.62
C SER A 74 9.41 -4.57 -41.19
N PRO A 75 9.33 -5.84 -40.77
CA PRO A 75 9.72 -6.26 -39.44
C PRO A 75 11.16 -5.87 -39.08
N GLU A 76 12.08 -6.00 -40.04
CA GLU A 76 13.50 -5.66 -39.84
C GLU A 76 13.68 -4.16 -39.57
N MET A 77 12.93 -3.32 -40.31
CA MET A 77 13.00 -1.86 -40.15
C MET A 77 12.42 -1.40 -38.84
N LEU A 78 11.32 -2.02 -38.40
CA LEU A 78 10.70 -1.74 -37.11
C LEU A 78 11.64 -2.13 -35.96
N GLU A 79 12.26 -3.30 -36.03
CA GLU A 79 13.23 -3.76 -35.03
C GLU A 79 14.46 -2.83 -34.95
N GLN A 80 15.05 -2.45 -36.09
CA GLN A 80 16.17 -1.52 -36.13
C GLN A 80 15.83 -0.15 -35.55
N SER A 81 14.61 0.35 -35.79
CA SER A 81 14.16 1.64 -35.32
C SER A 81 14.09 1.70 -33.78
N LEU A 82 13.77 0.59 -33.12
CA LEU A 82 13.56 0.53 -31.66
C LEU A 82 14.75 -0.08 -30.90
N LEU A 83 15.81 -0.50 -31.59
CA LEU A 83 16.92 -1.26 -30.98
C LEU A 83 17.72 -0.45 -29.96
N TYR A 84 17.90 0.85 -30.16
CA TYR A 84 18.72 1.70 -29.32
C TYR A 84 17.94 2.90 -28.79
N PRO A 85 17.37 2.80 -27.56
CA PRO A 85 16.68 3.93 -26.97
C PRO A 85 17.65 5.09 -26.66
N LYS A 86 17.28 6.31 -27.05
CA LYS A 86 18.04 7.51 -26.72
C LYS A 86 17.78 8.01 -25.31
N GLN A 87 16.55 7.83 -24.83
CA GLN A 87 16.14 8.23 -23.49
C GLN A 87 16.44 7.16 -22.45
N SER A 88 16.90 7.59 -21.28
CA SER A 88 16.96 6.77 -20.08
C SER A 88 16.27 7.51 -18.93
N VAL A 89 15.68 6.75 -18.04
CA VAL A 89 14.99 7.29 -16.86
C VAL A 89 15.67 6.73 -15.62
N GLU A 90 16.13 7.62 -14.75
CA GLU A 90 16.65 7.28 -13.44
C GLU A 90 15.54 7.46 -12.40
N LEU A 91 15.33 6.45 -11.55
CA LEU A 91 14.34 6.45 -10.50
C LEU A 91 15.04 6.65 -9.14
N ASP A 92 14.78 7.79 -8.51
CA ASP A 92 15.13 8.05 -7.11
C ASP A 92 13.92 7.73 -6.23
N MET A 93 14.16 6.95 -5.18
CA MET A 93 13.11 6.55 -4.24
C MET A 93 13.33 7.20 -2.89
N SER A 94 12.35 7.98 -2.44
CA SER A 94 12.25 8.49 -1.08
C SER A 94 11.09 7.82 -0.34
N PHE A 95 11.02 8.00 0.98
CA PHE A 95 9.94 7.45 1.80
C PHE A 95 9.22 8.55 2.53
N GLN A 96 7.89 8.45 2.55
CA GLN A 96 7.02 9.31 3.34
C GLN A 96 6.31 8.46 4.39
N ASN A 97 6.26 8.95 5.64
CA ASN A 97 5.54 8.25 6.70
C ASN A 97 4.07 8.66 6.73
N ILE A 98 3.18 7.68 6.60
CA ILE A 98 1.73 7.82 6.73
C ILE A 98 1.27 6.95 7.89
N MET A 99 0.97 7.54 9.04
CA MET A 99 0.47 6.84 10.24
C MET A 99 1.33 5.64 10.67
N SER A 100 2.64 5.79 10.66
CA SER A 100 3.64 4.75 10.94
C SER A 100 3.77 3.68 9.84
N VAL A 101 3.34 3.99 8.63
CA VAL A 101 3.61 3.21 7.42
C VAL A 101 4.54 4.02 6.53
N ASP A 102 5.70 3.49 6.22
CA ASP A 102 6.65 4.14 5.30
C ASP A 102 6.25 3.76 3.86
N VAL A 103 5.69 4.72 3.15
CA VAL A 103 5.26 4.58 1.77
C VAL A 103 6.31 5.19 0.83
N PRO A 104 6.60 4.56 -0.32
CA PRO A 104 7.56 5.10 -1.27
C PRO A 104 6.99 6.32 -2.00
N ARG A 105 7.90 7.24 -2.32
CA ARG A 105 7.68 8.35 -3.26
C ARG A 105 8.70 8.23 -4.37
N TYR A 106 8.22 8.18 -5.59
CA TYR A 106 9.04 8.00 -6.79
C TYR A 106 9.33 9.35 -7.43
N HIS A 107 10.61 9.66 -7.55
CA HIS A 107 11.12 10.80 -8.29
C HIS A 107 11.89 10.27 -9.49
N PHE A 108 11.43 10.60 -10.67
CA PHE A 108 12.11 10.18 -11.91
C PHE A 108 12.73 11.38 -12.61
N LYS A 109 13.93 11.15 -13.13
CA LYS A 109 14.67 12.12 -13.93
C LYS A 109 14.91 11.51 -15.29
N THR A 110 14.49 12.20 -16.33
CA THR A 110 14.85 11.86 -17.71
C THR A 110 16.25 12.38 -18.02
N LYS A 111 17.02 11.64 -18.80
CA LYS A 111 18.36 12.03 -19.20
C LYS A 111 18.38 13.36 -19.93
N SER A 112 17.39 13.61 -20.79
CA SER A 112 17.20 14.86 -21.50
C SER A 112 15.75 15.34 -21.38
N GLN A 113 15.55 16.64 -21.42
CA GLN A 113 14.24 17.29 -21.48
C GLN A 113 13.82 17.64 -22.91
N ASP A 114 14.66 17.31 -23.91
CA ASP A 114 14.34 17.59 -25.31
C ASP A 114 13.28 16.60 -25.82
N PRO A 115 12.10 17.08 -26.27
CA PRO A 115 11.06 16.23 -26.83
C PRO A 115 11.53 15.41 -28.04
N GLY A 116 12.51 15.92 -28.80
CA GLY A 116 13.05 15.22 -29.98
C GLY A 116 13.86 13.96 -29.63
N GLU A 117 14.38 13.84 -28.41
CA GLU A 117 15.13 12.66 -27.98
C GLU A 117 14.26 11.46 -27.57
N VAL A 118 12.95 11.60 -27.60
CA VAL A 118 12.03 10.48 -27.42
C VAL A 118 12.11 9.50 -28.59
N TYR A 119 12.42 10.00 -29.81
CA TYR A 119 12.50 9.19 -31.01
C TYR A 119 13.93 8.64 -31.21
N PRO A 120 14.12 7.30 -31.10
CA PRO A 120 15.44 6.68 -31.23
C PRO A 120 15.93 6.54 -32.68
N TYR A 121 15.14 6.92 -33.66
CA TYR A 121 15.35 6.71 -35.10
C TYR A 121 15.31 8.02 -35.89
N GLY A 122 15.72 7.93 -37.18
CA GLY A 122 15.59 9.04 -38.14
C GLY A 122 14.28 8.95 -38.92
N PHE A 123 13.67 10.10 -39.21
CA PHE A 123 12.35 10.20 -39.84
C PHE A 123 12.32 9.77 -41.33
N ALA A 124 13.44 9.47 -41.97
CA ALA A 124 13.49 9.22 -43.41
C ALA A 124 12.92 7.85 -43.86
N GLN A 125 12.84 6.89 -42.92
CA GLN A 125 12.47 5.50 -43.23
C GLN A 125 11.40 4.94 -42.29
N THR A 126 10.83 5.77 -41.43
CA THR A 126 9.81 5.40 -40.45
C THR A 126 8.44 5.97 -40.81
N SER A 127 7.38 5.30 -40.38
CA SER A 127 6.03 5.78 -40.58
C SER A 127 5.62 6.77 -39.47
N GLY A 128 4.80 7.78 -39.80
CA GLY A 128 4.22 8.69 -38.82
C GLY A 128 3.41 7.97 -37.73
N GLU A 129 2.84 6.83 -38.03
CA GLU A 129 2.12 5.99 -37.04
C GLU A 129 3.03 5.43 -35.94
N LEU A 130 4.33 5.21 -36.25
CA LEU A 130 5.31 4.84 -35.26
C LEU A 130 5.63 6.03 -34.32
N ASP A 131 5.71 7.24 -34.89
CA ASP A 131 5.92 8.45 -34.12
C ASP A 131 4.75 8.67 -33.15
N ASP A 132 3.51 8.52 -33.60
CA ASP A 132 2.32 8.61 -32.79
C ASP A 132 2.29 7.55 -31.67
N ALA A 133 2.74 6.35 -31.95
CA ALA A 133 2.83 5.28 -30.95
C ALA A 133 3.86 5.58 -29.87
N VAL A 134 5.04 6.08 -30.25
CA VAL A 134 6.12 6.44 -29.33
C VAL A 134 5.74 7.66 -28.48
N ASP A 135 5.09 8.66 -29.08
CA ASP A 135 4.61 9.85 -28.34
C ASP A 135 3.53 9.46 -27.34
N ALA A 136 2.53 8.68 -27.76
CA ALA A 136 1.49 8.19 -26.86
C ALA A 136 2.08 7.36 -25.69
N MET A 137 3.08 6.51 -25.94
CA MET A 137 3.76 5.75 -24.90
C MET A 137 4.54 6.64 -23.95
N SER A 138 5.22 7.65 -24.46
CA SER A 138 5.96 8.64 -23.66
C SER A 138 5.03 9.41 -22.71
N GLN A 139 3.85 9.82 -23.18
CA GLN A 139 2.85 10.50 -22.36
C GLN A 139 2.29 9.62 -21.26
N VAL A 140 2.04 8.33 -21.54
CA VAL A 140 1.52 7.36 -20.56
C VAL A 140 2.57 6.96 -19.53
N PHE A 141 3.85 7.02 -19.87
CA PHE A 141 4.93 6.53 -19.02
C PHE A 141 4.96 7.23 -17.64
N ALA A 142 4.74 8.53 -17.60
CA ALA A 142 4.65 9.29 -16.34
C ALA A 142 3.49 8.80 -15.46
N ASP A 143 2.32 8.57 -16.06
CA ASP A 143 1.16 8.01 -15.36
C ASP A 143 1.39 6.58 -14.90
N MET A 144 2.14 5.74 -15.64
CA MET A 144 2.54 4.39 -15.23
C MET A 144 3.44 4.41 -13.98
N LEU A 145 4.42 5.30 -13.93
CA LEU A 145 5.28 5.46 -12.75
C LEU A 145 4.47 5.91 -11.52
N LYS A 146 3.57 6.87 -11.73
CA LYS A 146 2.68 7.33 -10.66
C LYS A 146 1.72 6.23 -10.21
N LEU A 147 1.20 5.43 -11.13
CA LEU A 147 0.37 4.27 -10.81
C LEU A 147 1.14 3.25 -9.95
N ALA A 148 2.39 2.95 -10.30
CA ALA A 148 3.23 2.03 -9.52
C ALA A 148 3.46 2.54 -8.09
N GLU A 149 3.68 3.85 -7.88
CA GLU A 149 3.79 4.48 -6.56
C GLU A 149 2.50 4.28 -5.74
N VAL A 150 1.35 4.61 -6.36
CA VAL A 150 0.03 4.54 -5.70
C VAL A 150 -0.36 3.09 -5.41
N GLU A 151 -0.07 2.15 -6.30
CA GLU A 151 -0.29 0.72 -6.07
C GLU A 151 0.55 0.19 -4.91
N LYS A 152 1.83 0.55 -4.86
CA LYS A 152 2.68 0.15 -3.74
C LYS A 152 2.22 0.76 -2.42
N THR A 153 1.80 2.01 -2.43
CA THR A 153 1.23 2.69 -1.27
C THR A 153 -0.03 1.98 -0.79
N SER A 154 -0.96 1.64 -1.69
CA SER A 154 -2.19 0.92 -1.35
C SER A 154 -1.91 -0.45 -0.73
N GLN A 155 -0.94 -1.19 -1.27
CA GLN A 155 -0.53 -2.49 -0.77
C GLN A 155 0.02 -2.41 0.67
N LEU A 156 0.89 -1.42 0.96
CA LEU A 156 1.46 -1.23 2.29
C LEU A 156 0.41 -0.81 3.32
N LEU A 157 -0.51 0.09 2.94
CA LEU A 157 -1.62 0.49 3.80
C LEU A 157 -2.56 -0.70 4.09
N ALA A 158 -2.89 -1.52 3.09
CA ALA A 158 -3.72 -2.71 3.27
C ALA A 158 -3.09 -3.71 4.26
N GLN A 159 -1.78 -3.94 4.15
CA GLN A 159 -1.04 -4.82 5.07
C GLN A 159 -1.08 -4.29 6.52
N GLU A 160 -0.89 -2.98 6.73
CA GLU A 160 -0.95 -2.42 8.09
C GLU A 160 -2.38 -2.40 8.64
N ILE A 161 -3.40 -2.17 7.81
CA ILE A 161 -4.82 -2.29 8.20
C ILE A 161 -5.11 -3.71 8.67
N GLU A 162 -4.68 -4.72 7.92
CA GLU A 162 -4.89 -6.13 8.30
C GLU A 162 -4.19 -6.47 9.62
N LYS A 163 -2.93 -6.05 9.79
CA LYS A 163 -2.15 -6.23 11.00
C LYS A 163 -2.80 -5.55 12.20
N THR A 164 -3.29 -4.32 12.02
CA THR A 164 -3.98 -3.56 13.07
C THR A 164 -5.33 -4.20 13.41
N ARG A 165 -6.09 -4.67 12.41
CA ARG A 165 -7.34 -5.42 12.60
C ARG A 165 -7.13 -6.67 13.43
N ARG A 166 -6.09 -7.46 13.12
CA ARG A 166 -5.76 -8.67 13.91
C ARG A 166 -5.46 -8.32 15.37
N ARG A 167 -4.71 -7.22 15.62
CA ARG A 167 -4.42 -6.76 16.99
C ARG A 167 -5.66 -6.29 17.74
N VAL A 168 -6.55 -5.53 17.08
CA VAL A 168 -7.82 -5.10 17.64
C VAL A 168 -8.67 -6.30 18.04
N ASN A 169 -8.84 -7.27 17.13
CA ASN A 169 -9.62 -8.49 17.38
C ASN A 169 -9.02 -9.33 18.51
N ALA A 170 -7.69 -9.47 18.57
CA ALA A 170 -7.03 -10.21 19.65
C ALA A 170 -7.22 -9.55 21.02
N LEU A 171 -7.26 -8.22 21.08
CA LEU A 171 -7.57 -7.51 22.32
C LEU A 171 -9.05 -7.68 22.70
N GLU A 172 -9.95 -7.48 21.77
CA GLU A 172 -11.41 -7.46 22.00
C GLU A 172 -11.95 -8.83 22.37
N TYR A 173 -11.61 -9.87 21.62
CA TYR A 173 -12.21 -11.20 21.77
C TYR A 173 -11.40 -12.17 22.63
N VAL A 174 -10.14 -11.90 22.88
CA VAL A 174 -9.28 -12.83 23.63
C VAL A 174 -8.73 -12.19 24.90
N LYS A 175 -7.95 -11.12 24.77
CA LYS A 175 -7.17 -10.58 25.89
C LYS A 175 -8.03 -9.89 26.95
N ILE A 176 -8.96 -9.04 26.55
CA ILE A 176 -9.84 -8.30 27.46
C ILE A 176 -10.76 -9.27 28.21
N PRO A 177 -11.51 -10.18 27.56
CA PRO A 177 -12.34 -11.17 28.24
C PRO A 177 -11.54 -12.05 29.21
N GLN A 178 -10.38 -12.58 28.80
CA GLN A 178 -9.54 -13.39 29.69
C GLN A 178 -9.11 -12.64 30.95
N MET A 179 -8.73 -11.37 30.84
CA MET A 179 -8.38 -10.56 32.01
C MET A 179 -9.59 -10.29 32.91
N GLN A 180 -10.78 -10.07 32.34
CA GLN A 180 -12.01 -9.88 33.09
C GLN A 180 -12.40 -11.15 33.87
N GLU A 181 -12.33 -12.33 33.25
CA GLU A 181 -12.57 -13.59 33.92
C GLU A 181 -11.56 -13.85 35.05
N SER A 182 -10.27 -13.59 34.80
CA SER A 182 -9.23 -13.76 35.81
C SER A 182 -9.43 -12.82 37.01
N ILE A 183 -9.82 -11.57 36.76
CA ILE A 183 -10.13 -10.59 37.82
C ILE A 183 -11.32 -11.07 38.63
N LYS A 184 -12.39 -11.55 37.97
CA LYS A 184 -13.59 -12.09 38.63
C LYS A 184 -13.23 -13.28 39.52
N TYR A 185 -12.42 -14.23 39.01
CA TYR A 185 -11.96 -15.40 39.74
C TYR A 185 -11.17 -15.01 41.01
N ILE A 186 -10.18 -14.11 40.86
CA ILE A 186 -9.35 -13.67 41.99
C ILE A 186 -10.19 -12.96 43.04
N THR A 187 -11.11 -12.07 42.61
CA THR A 187 -11.99 -11.36 43.54
C THR A 187 -12.83 -12.35 44.36
N MET A 188 -13.46 -13.31 43.69
CA MET A 188 -14.26 -14.34 44.38
C MET A 188 -13.43 -15.16 45.37
N LYS A 189 -12.19 -15.53 45.04
CA LYS A 189 -11.31 -16.29 45.93
C LYS A 189 -10.83 -15.46 47.15
N LEU A 190 -10.60 -14.18 46.96
CA LEU A 190 -10.24 -13.27 48.08
C LEU A 190 -11.44 -13.07 49.02
N ASP A 191 -12.65 -12.91 48.48
CA ASP A 191 -13.88 -12.79 49.25
C ASP A 191 -14.18 -14.07 50.06
N GLU A 192 -13.95 -15.27 49.47
CA GLU A 192 -14.07 -16.56 50.15
C GLU A 192 -13.09 -16.67 51.34
N ASN A 193 -11.81 -16.26 51.12
CA ASN A 193 -10.80 -16.29 52.15
C ASN A 193 -11.10 -15.28 53.29
N GLU A 194 -11.65 -14.12 52.97
CA GLU A 194 -12.06 -13.11 53.98
C GLU A 194 -13.26 -13.56 54.81
N ARG A 195 -14.14 -14.40 54.27
CA ARG A 195 -15.28 -14.99 55.02
C ARG A 195 -14.89 -16.19 55.87
N ALA A 196 -13.79 -16.86 55.50
CA ALA A 196 -13.31 -18.06 56.21
C ALA A 196 -12.39 -17.72 57.41
N ASN A 197 -11.91 -16.47 57.53
CA ASN A 197 -11.14 -15.93 58.65
C ASN A 197 -12.03 -15.12 59.56
#